data_e3a3f304e41ab82a0c0169a829f37da0
#
_entry.id   e3a3f304e41ab82a0c0169a829f37da0
#
_cell.length_a   1.000
_cell.length_b   1.000
_cell.length_c   1.000
_cell.angle_alpha   90.00
_cell.angle_beta   90.00
_cell.angle_gamma   90.00
#
_symmetry.space_group_name_H-M   'P 1'
#
loop_
_entity.id
_entity.type
_entity.pdbx_description
1 polymer ?
#
loop_
_entity_poly.entity_id
_entity_poly.type
_entity_poly.pdbx_seq_one_letter_code
_entity_poly.pdbx_strand_id
1 'polypeptide(L)'
;MTALLPPHAGQPVATAGVPLTRARVAVVMIHGRGAGPANILDLVPRIGHPDAAYVAPGATGGTWYPKSFMAPTEENEPGISSGIAVVHALIEEIRDAGIPDERIVILGFSQGACLACTAAHRRPARYGGVVAFSGGLIGPPGTAWNEQGDFQSTPVFFGCSDVDAHVPEPRVRESAAVYQRMGADVTTRIYPGMGHLVNDDEASFARDLLARLVT
;
A
#
# COMPACT_ATOMS: atom_id res chain seq x y z
N MET A 1 19.75 3.49 -8.48
CA MET A 1 19.30 2.43 -7.55
C MET A 1 19.39 2.96 -6.13
N THR A 2 18.27 3.10 -5.44
CA THR A 2 18.26 3.46 -4.01
C THR A 2 18.83 2.28 -3.22
N ALA A 3 19.86 2.50 -2.42
CA ALA A 3 20.44 1.43 -1.59
C ALA A 3 19.39 0.96 -0.59
N LEU A 4 19.07 -0.34 -0.62
CA LEU A 4 18.19 -0.94 0.38
C LEU A 4 18.90 -0.95 1.74
N LEU A 5 18.24 -0.41 2.75
CA LEU A 5 18.77 -0.27 4.10
C LEU A 5 18.21 -1.35 5.04
N PRO A 6 18.98 -1.82 6.05
CA PRO A 6 18.41 -2.63 7.13
C PRO A 6 17.25 -1.88 7.82
N PRO A 7 16.27 -2.60 8.41
CA PRO A 7 16.26 -4.05 8.61
C PRO A 7 15.69 -4.87 7.45
N HIS A 8 15.02 -4.29 6.45
CA HIS A 8 14.27 -5.05 5.43
C HIS A 8 15.06 -5.33 4.15
N ALA A 9 16.30 -4.85 4.03
CA ALA A 9 17.18 -5.17 2.91
C ALA A 9 17.39 -6.68 2.78
N GLY A 10 17.26 -7.22 1.55
CA GLY A 10 17.53 -8.64 1.27
C GLY A 10 16.48 -9.62 1.77
N GLN A 11 15.33 -9.15 2.27
CA GLN A 11 14.20 -10.03 2.58
C GLN A 11 13.60 -10.62 1.30
N PRO A 12 12.99 -11.82 1.36
CA PRO A 12 12.42 -12.47 0.19
C PRO A 12 11.28 -11.66 -0.40
N VAL A 13 11.18 -11.70 -1.73
CA VAL A 13 10.03 -11.16 -2.48
C VAL A 13 9.33 -12.34 -3.12
N ALA A 14 8.04 -12.53 -2.79
CA ALA A 14 7.19 -13.51 -3.46
C ALA A 14 6.42 -12.87 -4.62
N THR A 15 6.09 -13.67 -5.62
CA THR A 15 5.36 -13.22 -6.80
C THR A 15 4.18 -14.12 -7.11
N ALA A 16 3.15 -13.55 -7.74
CA ALA A 16 2.01 -14.28 -8.30
C ALA A 16 1.56 -13.64 -9.61
N GLY A 17 0.66 -14.28 -10.33
CA GLY A 17 0.18 -13.82 -11.64
C GLY A 17 1.18 -14.08 -12.76
N VAL A 18 1.21 -13.21 -13.77
CA VAL A 18 2.15 -13.34 -14.89
C VAL A 18 3.50 -12.69 -14.56
N PRO A 19 4.61 -13.13 -15.21
CA PRO A 19 5.89 -12.45 -15.06
C PRO A 19 5.80 -10.96 -15.44
N LEU A 20 6.57 -10.09 -14.79
CA LEU A 20 6.62 -8.64 -15.06
C LEU A 20 6.82 -8.33 -16.55
N THR A 21 7.65 -9.11 -17.24
CA THR A 21 7.93 -8.97 -18.68
C THR A 21 6.71 -9.22 -19.59
N ARG A 22 5.63 -9.77 -19.06
CA ARG A 22 4.38 -10.07 -19.79
C ARG A 22 3.17 -9.32 -19.20
N ALA A 23 3.34 -8.70 -18.04
CA ALA A 23 2.26 -8.03 -17.33
C ALA A 23 1.89 -6.71 -18.02
N ARG A 24 0.61 -6.37 -18.00
CA ARG A 24 0.08 -5.07 -18.42
C ARG A 24 -0.09 -4.12 -17.23
N VAL A 25 -0.18 -4.66 -16.04
CA VAL A 25 -0.30 -3.95 -14.76
C VAL A 25 0.48 -4.71 -13.71
N ALA A 26 1.07 -3.99 -12.74
CA ALA A 26 1.75 -4.61 -11.61
C ALA A 26 1.18 -4.10 -10.29
N VAL A 27 1.16 -4.98 -9.28
CA VAL A 27 0.69 -4.66 -7.94
C VAL A 27 1.79 -4.96 -6.93
N VAL A 28 2.25 -3.95 -6.22
CA VAL A 28 3.10 -4.11 -5.03
C VAL A 28 2.19 -4.37 -3.85
N MET A 29 2.26 -5.57 -3.26
CA MET A 29 1.37 -6.02 -2.20
C MET A 29 2.09 -6.13 -0.86
N ILE A 30 1.67 -5.34 0.14
CA ILE A 30 2.38 -5.16 1.40
C ILE A 30 1.57 -5.80 2.53
N HIS A 31 2.15 -6.85 3.17
CA HIS A 31 1.49 -7.62 4.22
C HIS A 31 1.36 -6.87 5.55
N GLY A 32 0.42 -7.31 6.40
CA GLY A 32 0.23 -6.81 7.76
C GLY A 32 1.29 -7.32 8.75
N ARG A 33 1.24 -6.82 9.98
CA ARG A 33 2.11 -7.23 11.08
C ARG A 33 1.92 -8.73 11.40
N GLY A 34 3.03 -9.44 11.63
CA GLY A 34 3.04 -10.86 11.97
C GLY A 34 2.74 -11.79 10.80
N ALA A 35 2.59 -11.22 9.59
CA ALA A 35 2.34 -11.96 8.36
C ALA A 35 3.60 -12.01 7.47
N GLY A 36 3.43 -12.44 6.24
CA GLY A 36 4.50 -12.50 5.24
C GLY A 36 3.96 -12.36 3.82
N PRO A 37 4.86 -12.41 2.81
CA PRO A 37 4.48 -12.26 1.42
C PRO A 37 3.38 -13.21 0.94
N ALA A 38 3.41 -14.48 1.36
CA ALA A 38 2.40 -15.47 0.99
C ALA A 38 1.01 -15.06 1.47
N ASN A 39 0.88 -14.56 2.70
CA ASN A 39 -0.42 -14.18 3.26
C ASN A 39 -1.10 -13.05 2.50
N ILE A 40 -0.35 -12.03 2.05
CA ILE A 40 -0.97 -10.95 1.27
C ILE A 40 -1.30 -11.41 -0.14
N LEU A 41 -0.54 -12.35 -0.70
CA LEU A 41 -0.83 -12.96 -2.00
C LEU A 41 -2.07 -13.86 -1.97
N ASP A 42 -2.53 -14.32 -0.81
CA ASP A 42 -3.81 -15.03 -0.64
C ASP A 42 -5.03 -14.15 -1.03
N LEU A 43 -4.86 -12.85 -1.18
CA LEU A 43 -5.90 -11.97 -1.74
C LEU A 43 -6.00 -12.06 -3.26
N VAL A 44 -4.99 -12.54 -3.98
CA VAL A 44 -4.96 -12.56 -5.45
C VAL A 44 -6.17 -13.27 -6.06
N PRO A 45 -6.68 -14.41 -5.56
CA PRO A 45 -7.89 -15.03 -6.11
C PRO A 45 -9.15 -14.13 -6.05
N ARG A 46 -9.20 -13.17 -5.13
CA ARG A 46 -10.34 -12.25 -4.95
C ARG A 46 -10.22 -10.96 -5.74
N ILE A 47 -8.99 -10.45 -5.91
CA ILE A 47 -8.70 -9.15 -6.55
C ILE A 47 -8.07 -9.30 -7.93
N GLY A 48 -7.64 -10.51 -8.32
CA GLY A 48 -6.73 -10.74 -9.42
C GLY A 48 -7.27 -10.44 -10.81
N HIS A 49 -6.33 -10.10 -11.71
CA HIS A 49 -6.55 -9.96 -13.15
C HIS A 49 -5.54 -10.85 -13.91
N PRO A 50 -5.95 -11.52 -15.02
CA PRO A 50 -5.07 -12.45 -15.73
C PRO A 50 -3.80 -11.82 -16.33
N ASP A 51 -3.81 -10.51 -16.61
CA ASP A 51 -2.68 -9.77 -17.17
C ASP A 51 -1.87 -9.02 -16.09
N ALA A 52 -2.11 -9.32 -14.81
CA ALA A 52 -1.42 -8.64 -13.71
C ALA A 52 -0.26 -9.46 -13.16
N ALA A 53 0.83 -8.77 -12.81
CA ALA A 53 1.89 -9.28 -11.96
C ALA A 53 1.70 -8.78 -10.52
N TYR A 54 1.92 -9.65 -9.55
CA TYR A 54 1.84 -9.33 -8.13
C TYR A 54 3.21 -9.55 -7.50
N VAL A 55 3.71 -8.54 -6.78
CA VAL A 55 5.03 -8.55 -6.16
C VAL A 55 4.86 -8.23 -4.68
N ALA A 56 5.20 -9.15 -3.80
CA ALA A 56 5.01 -9.01 -2.36
C ALA A 56 6.35 -9.13 -1.62
N PRO A 57 6.90 -8.02 -1.10
CA PRO A 57 8.11 -8.05 -0.28
C PRO A 57 7.82 -8.56 1.12
N GLY A 58 8.82 -9.19 1.74
CA GLY A 58 8.80 -9.59 3.14
C GLY A 58 9.39 -8.53 4.06
N ALA A 59 8.86 -8.44 5.28
CA ALA A 59 9.46 -7.68 6.37
C ALA A 59 10.31 -8.60 7.26
N THR A 60 11.41 -8.09 7.78
CA THR A 60 12.22 -8.79 8.78
C THR A 60 11.37 -9.15 10.00
N GLY A 61 11.34 -10.42 10.37
CA GLY A 61 10.51 -10.91 11.47
C GLY A 61 9.00 -10.70 11.27
N GLY A 62 8.54 -10.52 10.01
CA GLY A 62 7.12 -10.30 9.70
C GLY A 62 6.58 -8.93 10.15
N THR A 63 7.44 -7.95 10.42
CA THR A 63 7.02 -6.66 11.00
C THR A 63 7.79 -5.51 10.36
N TRP A 64 7.08 -4.56 9.73
CA TRP A 64 7.68 -3.40 9.06
C TRP A 64 8.25 -2.38 10.03
N TYR A 65 7.62 -2.22 11.19
CA TYR A 65 8.07 -1.34 12.27
C TYR A 65 7.50 -1.80 13.62
N PRO A 66 8.22 -1.58 14.75
CA PRO A 66 7.92 -2.28 16.00
C PRO A 66 6.67 -1.80 16.74
N LYS A 67 6.37 -0.51 16.71
CA LYS A 67 5.29 0.11 17.51
C LYS A 67 4.01 0.32 16.69
N SER A 68 3.03 1.00 17.27
CA SER A 68 1.86 1.50 16.54
C SER A 68 2.29 2.47 15.44
N PHE A 69 1.55 2.49 14.32
CA PHE A 69 1.76 3.48 13.26
C PHE A 69 1.43 4.92 13.72
N MET A 70 0.76 5.07 14.87
CA MET A 70 0.45 6.34 15.51
C MET A 70 1.39 6.67 16.69
N ALA A 71 2.42 5.86 16.96
CA ALA A 71 3.47 6.18 17.90
C ALA A 71 4.41 7.26 17.34
N PRO A 72 5.24 7.90 18.18
CA PRO A 72 6.31 8.75 17.70
C PRO A 72 7.12 8.07 16.60
N THR A 73 7.33 8.77 15.47
CA THR A 73 7.92 8.16 14.28
C THR A 73 9.33 7.61 14.54
N GLU A 74 10.10 8.28 15.37
CA GLU A 74 11.44 7.87 15.79
C GLU A 74 11.48 6.52 16.50
N GLU A 75 10.41 6.10 17.19
CA GLU A 75 10.31 4.79 17.82
C GLU A 75 10.09 3.65 16.82
N ASN A 76 9.71 4.01 15.59
CA ASN A 76 9.45 3.09 14.48
C ASN A 76 10.59 3.07 13.45
N GLU A 77 11.58 3.94 13.61
CA GLU A 77 12.76 3.92 12.74
C GLU A 77 13.83 2.90 13.26
N PRO A 78 14.64 2.34 12.36
CA PRO A 78 14.71 2.56 10.90
C PRO A 78 13.68 1.74 10.10
N GLY A 79 12.75 1.07 10.74
CA GLY A 79 11.79 0.17 10.10
C GLY A 79 10.94 0.86 9.02
N ILE A 80 10.39 2.04 9.33
CA ILE A 80 9.58 2.79 8.37
C ILE A 80 10.41 3.19 7.14
N SER A 81 11.55 3.82 7.35
CA SER A 81 12.40 4.27 6.23
C SER A 81 12.92 3.11 5.39
N SER A 82 13.29 1.99 6.03
CA SER A 82 13.69 0.76 5.34
C SER A 82 12.55 0.15 4.53
N GLY A 83 11.35 0.05 5.11
CA GLY A 83 10.17 -0.48 4.42
C GLY A 83 9.77 0.37 3.20
N ILE A 84 9.79 1.70 3.34
CA ILE A 84 9.53 2.62 2.24
C ILE A 84 10.58 2.46 1.13
N ALA A 85 11.86 2.31 1.48
CA ALA A 85 12.91 2.08 0.50
C ALA A 85 12.70 0.78 -0.29
N VAL A 86 12.22 -0.29 0.36
CA VAL A 86 11.84 -1.55 -0.31
C VAL A 86 10.70 -1.33 -1.30
N VAL A 87 9.64 -0.64 -0.90
CA VAL A 87 8.51 -0.34 -1.80
C VAL A 87 8.98 0.48 -3.01
N HIS A 88 9.76 1.53 -2.79
CA HIS A 88 10.29 2.34 -3.89
C HIS A 88 11.22 1.58 -4.82
N ALA A 89 12.06 0.68 -4.30
CA ALA A 89 12.93 -0.16 -5.12
C ALA A 89 12.14 -1.12 -6.02
N LEU A 90 11.05 -1.71 -5.50
CA LEU A 90 10.16 -2.55 -6.31
C LEU A 90 9.44 -1.76 -7.40
N ILE A 91 9.02 -0.52 -7.12
CA ILE A 91 8.45 0.36 -8.16
C ILE A 91 9.47 0.62 -9.26
N GLU A 92 10.74 0.87 -8.94
CA GLU A 92 11.80 1.03 -9.94
C GLU A 92 12.02 -0.27 -10.75
N GLU A 93 12.08 -1.43 -10.09
CA GLU A 93 12.20 -2.73 -10.77
C GLU A 93 11.06 -2.97 -11.75
N ILE A 94 9.83 -2.63 -11.35
CA ILE A 94 8.64 -2.73 -12.21
C ILE A 94 8.74 -1.78 -13.41
N ARG A 95 9.21 -0.54 -13.19
CA ARG A 95 9.47 0.43 -14.27
C ARG A 95 10.54 -0.06 -15.24
N ASP A 96 11.63 -0.61 -14.72
CA ASP A 96 12.73 -1.16 -15.53
C ASP A 96 12.26 -2.37 -16.37
N ALA A 97 11.22 -3.10 -15.93
CA ALA A 97 10.54 -4.13 -16.70
C ALA A 97 9.58 -3.58 -17.79
N GLY A 98 9.42 -2.24 -17.88
CA GLY A 98 8.62 -1.57 -18.92
C GLY A 98 7.20 -1.24 -18.52
N ILE A 99 6.81 -1.37 -17.24
CA ILE A 99 5.49 -1.02 -16.75
C ILE A 99 5.53 0.40 -16.16
N PRO A 100 4.81 1.39 -16.75
CA PRO A 100 4.83 2.77 -16.28
C PRO A 100 4.03 2.93 -14.96
N ASP A 101 4.27 4.03 -14.23
CA ASP A 101 3.63 4.30 -12.94
C ASP A 101 2.11 4.22 -12.99
N GLU A 102 1.50 4.71 -14.05
CA GLU A 102 0.06 4.70 -14.26
C GLU A 102 -0.55 3.30 -14.33
N ARG A 103 0.31 2.27 -14.38
CA ARG A 103 -0.05 0.85 -14.35
C ARG A 103 0.55 0.12 -13.14
N ILE A 104 1.04 0.86 -12.15
CA ILE A 104 1.53 0.30 -10.87
C ILE A 104 0.51 0.62 -9.78
N VAL A 105 0.00 -0.41 -9.12
CA VAL A 105 -0.85 -0.28 -7.94
C VAL A 105 -0.05 -0.61 -6.69
N ILE A 106 -0.14 0.24 -5.67
CA ILE A 106 0.46 0.01 -4.36
C ILE A 106 -0.66 -0.38 -3.41
N LEU A 107 -0.68 -1.63 -2.96
CA LEU A 107 -1.74 -2.19 -2.14
C LEU A 107 -1.18 -2.72 -0.82
N GLY A 108 -1.88 -2.50 0.27
CA GLY A 108 -1.51 -3.08 1.55
C GLY A 108 -2.70 -3.39 2.45
N PHE A 109 -2.44 -4.24 3.45
CA PHE A 109 -3.37 -4.52 4.53
C PHE A 109 -2.76 -4.15 5.88
N SER A 110 -3.52 -3.48 6.76
CA SER A 110 -3.13 -3.18 8.14
C SER A 110 -1.80 -2.40 8.21
N GLN A 111 -0.78 -2.91 8.89
CA GLN A 111 0.56 -2.31 8.93
C GLN A 111 1.12 -2.05 7.53
N GLY A 112 0.89 -3.00 6.60
CA GLY A 112 1.28 -2.85 5.20
C GLY A 112 0.49 -1.77 4.46
N ALA A 113 -0.78 -1.55 4.80
CA ALA A 113 -1.57 -0.45 4.23
C ALA A 113 -1.05 0.90 4.70
N CYS A 114 -0.66 1.02 5.98
CA CYS A 114 -0.04 2.24 6.48
C CYS A 114 1.31 2.52 5.78
N LEU A 115 2.10 1.48 5.54
CA LEU A 115 3.35 1.60 4.79
C LEU A 115 3.11 1.97 3.33
N ALA A 116 2.13 1.34 2.66
CA ALA A 116 1.73 1.64 1.28
C ALA A 116 1.35 3.12 1.12
N CYS A 117 0.46 3.61 1.98
CA CYS A 117 0.07 5.02 2.00
C CYS A 117 1.29 5.93 2.21
N THR A 118 2.13 5.64 3.21
CA THR A 118 3.26 6.51 3.51
C THR A 118 4.32 6.49 2.41
N ALA A 119 4.55 5.34 1.77
CA ALA A 119 5.48 5.23 0.65
C ALA A 119 5.00 6.03 -0.57
N ALA A 120 3.72 5.91 -0.95
CA ALA A 120 3.13 6.68 -2.04
C ALA A 120 3.13 8.19 -1.71
N HIS A 121 2.76 8.57 -0.47
CA HIS A 121 2.76 9.97 -0.02
C HIS A 121 4.17 10.60 -0.08
N ARG A 122 5.22 9.86 0.27
CA ARG A 122 6.61 10.37 0.21
C ARG A 122 7.15 10.52 -1.22
N ARG A 123 6.50 9.91 -2.19
CA ARG A 123 6.85 9.99 -3.61
C ARG A 123 5.57 10.11 -4.45
N PRO A 124 4.87 11.25 -4.37
CA PRO A 124 3.63 11.44 -5.10
C PRO A 124 3.91 11.44 -6.60
N ALA A 125 3.11 10.68 -7.34
CA ALA A 125 3.15 10.55 -8.78
C ALA A 125 1.78 10.08 -9.28
N ARG A 126 1.58 10.06 -10.60
CA ARG A 126 0.43 9.40 -11.21
C ARG A 126 0.66 7.88 -11.17
N TYR A 127 0.13 7.23 -10.13
CA TYR A 127 0.11 5.76 -10.05
C TYR A 127 -1.16 5.18 -10.67
N GLY A 128 -1.14 3.88 -10.98
CA GLY A 128 -2.34 3.13 -11.32
C GLY A 128 -3.35 3.10 -10.18
N GLY A 129 -2.87 3.14 -8.95
CA GLY A 129 -3.68 3.35 -7.75
C GLY A 129 -2.94 3.11 -6.45
N VAL A 130 -3.55 3.57 -5.35
CA VAL A 130 -3.13 3.24 -3.98
C VAL A 130 -4.33 2.62 -3.26
N VAL A 131 -4.17 1.42 -2.72
CA VAL A 131 -5.25 0.69 -2.05
C VAL A 131 -4.86 0.37 -0.61
N ALA A 132 -5.56 0.97 0.33
CA ALA A 132 -5.35 0.77 1.75
C ALA A 132 -6.53 0.01 2.37
N PHE A 133 -6.33 -1.24 2.68
CA PHE A 133 -7.26 -2.04 3.47
C PHE A 133 -6.88 -1.93 4.95
N SER A 134 -7.74 -1.27 5.75
CA SER A 134 -7.50 -0.96 7.16
C SER A 134 -6.13 -0.30 7.38
N GLY A 135 -5.95 0.92 6.84
CA GLY A 135 -4.70 1.66 6.96
C GLY A 135 -4.85 3.17 6.79
N GLY A 136 -3.79 3.89 7.10
CA GLY A 136 -3.69 5.34 6.93
C GLY A 136 -2.24 5.80 7.06
N LEU A 137 -2.00 7.09 6.90
CA LEU A 137 -0.66 7.69 6.99
C LEU A 137 -0.03 7.47 8.38
N ILE A 138 1.25 7.11 8.39
CA ILE A 138 2.05 6.89 9.60
C ILE A 138 2.40 8.24 10.23
N GLY A 139 2.23 8.33 11.55
CA GLY A 139 2.59 9.49 12.36
C GLY A 139 1.73 9.63 13.61
N PRO A 140 2.21 10.27 14.68
CA PRO A 140 1.43 10.54 15.88
C PRO A 140 0.22 11.44 15.60
N PRO A 141 -0.76 11.53 16.52
CA PRO A 141 -1.84 12.50 16.43
C PRO A 141 -1.28 13.93 16.28
N GLY A 142 -1.87 14.72 15.39
CA GLY A 142 -1.41 16.10 15.11
C GLY A 142 -0.22 16.18 14.14
N THR A 143 0.17 15.08 13.50
CA THR A 143 1.20 15.13 12.45
C THR A 143 0.78 16.06 11.31
N ALA A 144 1.63 17.03 10.98
CA ALA A 144 1.52 17.81 9.77
C ALA A 144 2.31 17.09 8.65
N TRP A 145 1.61 16.36 7.78
CA TRP A 145 2.26 15.73 6.64
C TRP A 145 2.63 16.76 5.59
N ASN A 146 3.78 16.54 4.94
CA ASN A 146 4.18 17.35 3.81
C ASN A 146 3.25 17.09 2.62
N GLU A 147 2.53 18.11 2.17
CA GLU A 147 1.58 18.01 1.06
C GLU A 147 2.17 18.54 -0.27
N GLN A 148 3.49 18.56 -0.39
CA GLN A 148 4.15 18.90 -1.65
C GLN A 148 4.06 17.74 -2.66
N GLY A 149 3.88 18.11 -3.93
CA GLY A 149 3.69 17.15 -5.02
C GLY A 149 2.23 16.97 -5.38
N ASP A 150 1.98 16.17 -6.41
CA ASP A 150 0.64 15.99 -6.99
C ASP A 150 0.45 14.53 -7.41
N PHE A 151 -0.65 13.93 -6.99
CA PHE A 151 -1.07 12.59 -7.39
C PHE A 151 -1.75 12.55 -8.77
N GLN A 152 -2.01 13.69 -9.40
CA GLN A 152 -2.53 13.80 -10.76
C GLN A 152 -3.75 12.88 -10.99
N SER A 153 -4.74 12.98 -10.10
CA SER A 153 -5.95 12.14 -10.10
C SER A 153 -5.67 10.62 -9.99
N THR A 154 -4.58 10.21 -9.32
CA THR A 154 -4.37 8.80 -8.96
C THR A 154 -5.59 8.29 -8.18
N PRO A 155 -6.20 7.16 -8.57
CA PRO A 155 -7.24 6.53 -7.77
C PRO A 155 -6.68 6.06 -6.43
N VAL A 156 -7.28 6.49 -5.32
CA VAL A 156 -6.87 6.09 -3.98
C VAL A 156 -8.06 5.55 -3.21
N PHE A 157 -7.93 4.35 -2.67
CA PHE A 157 -8.97 3.71 -1.89
C PHE A 157 -8.54 3.54 -0.44
N PHE A 158 -9.41 3.99 0.46
CA PHE A 158 -9.32 3.70 1.88
C PHE A 158 -10.57 2.92 2.30
N GLY A 159 -10.38 1.66 2.67
CA GLY A 159 -11.41 0.82 3.29
C GLY A 159 -11.06 0.52 4.74
N CYS A 160 -12.02 0.64 5.66
CA CYS A 160 -11.81 0.35 7.08
C CYS A 160 -13.13 0.11 7.81
N SER A 161 -13.09 -0.61 8.92
CA SER A 161 -14.23 -0.71 9.83
C SER A 161 -14.33 0.52 10.76
N ASP A 162 -15.56 0.88 11.16
CA ASP A 162 -15.82 1.86 12.22
C ASP A 162 -15.41 1.37 13.62
N VAL A 163 -15.28 0.04 13.80
CA VAL A 163 -14.90 -0.63 15.06
C VAL A 163 -13.54 -1.32 14.95
N ASP A 164 -12.68 -0.91 14.01
CA ASP A 164 -11.34 -1.47 13.86
C ASP A 164 -10.50 -1.16 15.12
N ALA A 165 -10.02 -2.21 15.79
CA ALA A 165 -9.24 -2.08 17.04
C ALA A 165 -7.80 -1.60 16.82
N HIS A 166 -7.31 -1.59 15.59
CA HIS A 166 -5.92 -1.28 15.24
C HIS A 166 -5.78 0.04 14.48
N VAL A 167 -6.77 0.36 13.63
CA VAL A 167 -6.72 1.54 12.75
C VAL A 167 -7.97 2.39 12.99
N PRO A 168 -7.88 3.46 13.77
CA PRO A 168 -9.01 4.33 14.05
C PRO A 168 -9.57 5.02 12.80
N GLU A 169 -10.89 4.97 12.61
CA GLU A 169 -11.58 5.65 11.50
C GLU A 169 -11.15 7.12 11.32
N PRO A 170 -11.01 7.95 12.38
CA PRO A 170 -10.54 9.33 12.21
C PRO A 170 -9.21 9.44 11.47
N ARG A 171 -8.25 8.53 11.69
CA ARG A 171 -6.97 8.52 10.99
C ARG A 171 -7.15 8.16 9.50
N VAL A 172 -8.07 7.26 9.19
CA VAL A 172 -8.38 6.92 7.79
C VAL A 172 -8.92 8.15 7.05
N ARG A 173 -9.88 8.87 7.66
CA ARG A 173 -10.45 10.11 7.10
C ARG A 173 -9.43 11.24 6.98
N GLU A 174 -8.57 11.40 7.98
CA GLU A 174 -7.48 12.38 7.97
C GLU A 174 -6.51 12.08 6.80
N SER A 175 -6.13 10.82 6.63
CA SER A 175 -5.27 10.39 5.51
C SER A 175 -5.91 10.62 4.15
N ALA A 176 -7.19 10.29 4.02
CA ALA A 176 -7.96 10.55 2.80
C ALA A 176 -7.99 12.04 2.44
N ALA A 177 -8.18 12.92 3.43
CA ALA A 177 -8.17 14.36 3.22
C ALA A 177 -6.80 14.89 2.76
N VAL A 178 -5.69 14.35 3.29
CA VAL A 178 -4.33 14.69 2.81
C VAL A 178 -4.18 14.31 1.34
N TYR A 179 -4.54 13.10 0.96
CA TYR A 179 -4.46 12.65 -0.42
C TYR A 179 -5.34 13.47 -1.38
N GLN A 180 -6.55 13.86 -0.95
CA GLN A 180 -7.42 14.75 -1.74
C GLN A 180 -6.79 16.11 -1.99
N ARG A 181 -6.17 16.72 -0.96
CA ARG A 181 -5.47 18.00 -1.12
C ARG A 181 -4.24 17.90 -2.04
N MET A 182 -3.65 16.71 -2.15
CA MET A 182 -2.55 16.40 -3.06
C MET A 182 -3.03 15.95 -4.45
N GLY A 183 -4.29 16.18 -4.83
CA GLY A 183 -4.81 15.93 -6.17
C GLY A 183 -5.14 14.47 -6.49
N ALA A 184 -5.31 13.59 -5.50
CA ALA A 184 -5.76 12.23 -5.71
C ALA A 184 -7.29 12.14 -5.88
N ASP A 185 -7.75 11.13 -6.65
CA ASP A 185 -9.16 10.73 -6.74
C ASP A 185 -9.46 9.72 -5.63
N VAL A 186 -9.97 10.21 -4.49
CA VAL A 186 -10.08 9.43 -3.26
C VAL A 186 -11.47 8.86 -3.05
N THR A 187 -11.56 7.54 -2.90
CA THR A 187 -12.73 6.80 -2.43
C THR A 187 -12.48 6.33 -1.01
N THR A 188 -13.36 6.68 -0.07
CA THR A 188 -13.32 6.19 1.32
C THR A 188 -14.59 5.42 1.64
N ARG A 189 -14.45 4.17 2.12
CA ARG A 189 -15.55 3.33 2.56
C ARG A 189 -15.34 2.88 3.99
N ILE A 190 -16.27 3.25 4.87
CA ILE A 190 -16.29 2.80 6.27
C ILE A 190 -17.39 1.75 6.42
N TYR A 191 -17.02 0.58 6.92
CA TYR A 191 -17.91 -0.59 7.03
C TYR A 191 -18.34 -0.81 8.48
N PRO A 192 -19.64 -0.66 8.77
CA PRO A 192 -20.14 -0.84 10.13
C PRO A 192 -19.91 -2.25 10.65
N GLY A 193 -19.29 -2.38 11.83
CA GLY A 193 -19.11 -3.63 12.55
C GLY A 193 -18.23 -4.68 11.88
N MET A 194 -17.49 -4.34 10.82
CA MET A 194 -16.70 -5.31 10.05
C MET A 194 -15.53 -5.93 10.83
N GLY A 195 -14.93 -5.17 11.77
CA GLY A 195 -13.70 -5.57 12.44
C GLY A 195 -12.43 -5.35 11.57
N HIS A 196 -11.34 -6.07 11.88
CA HIS A 196 -10.04 -5.90 11.21
C HIS A 196 -9.81 -6.99 10.15
N LEU A 197 -10.40 -6.83 8.97
CA LEU A 197 -10.32 -7.79 7.86
C LEU A 197 -10.54 -7.07 6.51
N VAL A 198 -10.39 -7.81 5.40
CA VAL A 198 -10.74 -7.34 4.05
C VAL A 198 -12.04 -8.00 3.62
N ASN A 199 -13.08 -7.22 3.31
CA ASN A 199 -14.37 -7.72 2.84
C ASN A 199 -14.44 -7.85 1.31
N ASP A 200 -15.58 -8.34 0.79
CA ASP A 200 -15.74 -8.58 -0.64
C ASP A 200 -15.94 -7.29 -1.46
N ASP A 201 -16.47 -6.24 -0.85
CA ASP A 201 -16.64 -4.94 -1.49
C ASP A 201 -15.29 -4.24 -1.70
N GLU A 202 -14.38 -4.31 -0.71
CA GLU A 202 -13.01 -3.84 -0.83
C GLU A 202 -12.23 -4.61 -1.91
N ALA A 203 -12.35 -5.94 -1.90
CA ALA A 203 -11.74 -6.79 -2.92
C ALA A 203 -12.29 -6.49 -4.32
N SER A 204 -13.59 -6.25 -4.45
CA SER A 204 -14.22 -5.84 -5.71
C SER A 204 -13.68 -4.52 -6.22
N PHE A 205 -13.51 -3.53 -5.34
CA PHE A 205 -12.92 -2.25 -5.74
C PHE A 205 -11.52 -2.44 -6.35
N ALA A 206 -10.64 -3.22 -5.68
CA ALA A 206 -9.30 -3.49 -6.19
C ALA A 206 -9.33 -4.23 -7.54
N ARG A 207 -10.19 -5.24 -7.70
CA ARG A 207 -10.37 -5.97 -8.96
C ARG A 207 -10.84 -5.05 -10.09
N ASP A 208 -11.82 -4.20 -9.83
CA ASP A 208 -12.37 -3.28 -10.83
C ASP A 208 -11.35 -2.19 -11.21
N LEU A 209 -10.50 -1.76 -10.26
CA LEU A 209 -9.39 -0.87 -10.53
C LEU A 209 -8.40 -1.52 -11.51
N LEU A 210 -7.98 -2.77 -11.24
CA LEU A 210 -7.06 -3.50 -12.12
C LEU A 210 -7.65 -3.70 -13.52
N ALA A 211 -8.93 -4.06 -13.62
CA ALA A 211 -9.61 -4.21 -14.90
C ALA A 211 -9.59 -2.93 -15.75
N ARG A 212 -9.75 -1.76 -15.14
CA ARG A 212 -9.65 -0.46 -15.84
C ARG A 212 -8.24 -0.14 -16.35
N LEU A 213 -7.21 -0.61 -15.64
CA LEU A 213 -5.82 -0.31 -16.00
C LEU A 213 -5.30 -1.17 -17.16
N VAL A 214 -5.95 -2.27 -17.50
CA VAL A 214 -5.54 -3.16 -18.60
C VAL A 214 -6.33 -2.93 -19.90
N THR A 215 -7.35 -2.08 -19.87
CA THR A 215 -8.06 -1.63 -21.09
C THR A 215 -7.25 -0.55 -21.78
#